data_5ebf8d3211ab75ca5db87909170f452c
#
_entry.id   5ebf8d3211ab75ca5db87909170f452c
#
_cell.length_a   1.000
_cell.length_b   1.000
_cell.length_c   1.000
_cell.angle_alpha   90.00
_cell.angle_beta   90.00
_cell.angle_gamma   90.00
#
_symmetry.space_group_name_H-M   'P 1'
#
loop_
_entity.id
_entity.type
_entity.pdbx_description
1 polymer ?
#
loop_
_entity_poly.entity_id
_entity_poly.type
_entity_poly.pdbx_seq_one_letter_code
_entity_poly.pdbx_strand_id
1 'polypeptide(L)'
;EEYTNMAINYLKLMDRDADMDITSISLDSLIRSLLKKYSMLFIEKHISLDYNQISANVISDTKWLSILIEQILANAIKYTESGTIQITFEEDSNTLKIRDTGIGIRSEDLSKIFDRGYSGFNGRINEKSSGLGLYLVKTIANVINVKVNVQSTLNVGSVFSIRFPSN
;
A
#
# COMPACT_ATOMS: atom_id res chain seq x y z
N GLU A 1 -9.00 -16.36 -3.29
CA GLU A 1 -9.59 -15.46 -2.37
C GLU A 1 -9.02 -14.07 -2.47
N GLU A 2 -7.76 -13.87 -2.10
CA GLU A 2 -7.14 -12.56 -2.25
C GLU A 2 -7.09 -12.11 -3.70
N TYR A 3 -6.72 -13.01 -4.59
CA TYR A 3 -6.70 -12.77 -6.03
C TYR A 3 -8.11 -12.42 -6.56
N THR A 4 -9.11 -13.19 -6.12
CA THR A 4 -10.50 -12.97 -6.55
C THR A 4 -11.01 -11.62 -6.06
N ASN A 5 -10.68 -11.25 -4.80
CA ASN A 5 -11.08 -9.96 -4.24
C ASN A 5 -10.45 -8.78 -4.99
N MET A 6 -9.18 -8.91 -5.37
CA MET A 6 -8.51 -7.87 -6.18
C MET A 6 -9.18 -7.69 -7.54
N ALA A 7 -9.53 -8.79 -8.20
CA ALA A 7 -10.21 -8.73 -9.50
C ALA A 7 -11.58 -8.07 -9.37
N ILE A 8 -12.34 -8.41 -8.33
CA ILE A 8 -13.65 -7.82 -8.07
C ILE A 8 -13.50 -6.31 -7.79
N ASN A 9 -12.53 -5.92 -6.96
CA ASN A 9 -12.30 -4.52 -6.65
C ASN A 9 -11.90 -3.73 -7.89
N TYR A 10 -11.06 -4.31 -8.74
CA TYR A 10 -10.69 -3.68 -10.00
C TYR A 10 -11.90 -3.44 -10.90
N LEU A 11 -12.78 -4.44 -11.02
CA LEU A 11 -14.00 -4.31 -11.82
C LEU A 11 -14.94 -3.26 -11.27
N LYS A 12 -15.09 -3.19 -9.96
CA LYS A 12 -15.90 -2.16 -9.30
C LYS A 12 -15.34 -0.76 -9.55
N LEU A 13 -14.03 -0.63 -9.53
CA LEU A 13 -13.38 0.67 -9.75
C LEU A 13 -13.53 1.12 -11.20
N MET A 14 -13.56 0.19 -12.14
CA MET A 14 -13.78 0.50 -13.56
C MET A 14 -15.23 0.88 -13.86
N ASP A 15 -16.15 0.59 -12.95
CA ASP A 15 -17.54 1.01 -13.09
C ASP A 15 -17.62 2.51 -12.78
N ARG A 16 -17.88 3.32 -13.81
CA ARG A 16 -17.96 4.78 -13.67
C ARG A 16 -19.11 5.26 -12.80
N ASP A 17 -20.07 4.39 -12.53
CA ASP A 17 -21.20 4.71 -11.66
C ASP A 17 -20.91 4.42 -10.19
N ALA A 18 -19.67 3.97 -9.87
CA ALA A 18 -19.26 3.79 -8.49
C ALA A 18 -19.22 5.15 -7.79
N ASP A 19 -20.19 5.37 -6.90
CA ASP A 19 -20.29 6.61 -6.14
C ASP A 19 -19.11 6.69 -5.16
N MET A 20 -18.41 7.83 -5.19
CA MET A 20 -17.39 8.13 -4.20
C MET A 20 -18.07 8.76 -2.97
N ASP A 21 -17.81 8.18 -1.82
CA ASP A 21 -18.29 8.70 -0.55
C ASP A 21 -17.17 9.49 0.12
N ILE A 22 -17.03 10.75 -0.26
CA ILE A 22 -15.96 11.61 0.20
C ILE A 22 -16.26 12.12 1.60
N THR A 23 -15.36 11.83 2.54
CA THR A 23 -15.56 12.16 3.94
C THR A 23 -14.20 12.44 4.61
N SER A 24 -14.24 12.99 5.82
CA SER A 24 -13.05 13.17 6.64
C SER A 24 -12.70 11.84 7.30
N ILE A 25 -11.46 11.39 7.11
CA ILE A 25 -11.00 10.08 7.56
C ILE A 25 -9.85 10.26 8.54
N SER A 26 -9.98 9.60 9.72
CA SER A 26 -8.86 9.47 10.64
C SER A 26 -7.88 8.45 10.09
N LEU A 27 -6.69 8.89 9.69
CA LEU A 27 -5.65 7.98 9.22
C LEU A 27 -5.26 6.98 10.29
N ASP A 28 -5.19 7.43 11.55
CA ASP A 28 -4.82 6.54 12.65
C ASP A 28 -5.80 5.38 12.79
N SER A 29 -7.10 5.68 12.78
CA SER A 29 -8.12 4.64 12.90
C SER A 29 -8.06 3.63 11.76
N LEU A 30 -7.87 4.12 10.55
CA LEU A 30 -7.79 3.26 9.37
C LEU A 30 -6.55 2.37 9.43
N ILE A 31 -5.39 2.95 9.76
CA ILE A 31 -4.13 2.21 9.84
C ILE A 31 -4.18 1.17 10.96
N ARG A 32 -4.70 1.52 12.13
CA ARG A 32 -4.81 0.57 13.24
C ARG A 32 -5.70 -0.61 12.90
N SER A 33 -6.78 -0.36 12.18
CA SER A 33 -7.67 -1.43 11.70
C SER A 33 -6.94 -2.42 10.80
N LEU A 34 -6.12 -1.91 9.88
CA LEU A 34 -5.33 -2.76 8.99
C LEU A 34 -4.23 -3.50 9.74
N LEU A 35 -3.55 -2.82 10.66
CA LEU A 35 -2.50 -3.45 11.46
C LEU A 35 -3.06 -4.59 12.31
N LYS A 36 -4.26 -4.41 12.85
CA LYS A 36 -4.93 -5.48 13.59
C LYS A 36 -5.24 -6.68 12.70
N LYS A 37 -5.69 -6.42 11.49
CA LYS A 37 -6.00 -7.48 10.51
C LYS A 37 -4.77 -8.33 10.19
N TYR A 38 -3.60 -7.73 10.10
CA TYR A 38 -2.36 -8.41 9.73
C TYR A 38 -1.47 -8.79 10.91
N SER A 39 -1.94 -8.60 12.14
CA SER A 39 -1.11 -8.79 13.35
C SER A 39 -0.47 -10.17 13.43
N MET A 40 -1.20 -11.23 13.07
CA MET A 40 -0.67 -12.60 13.11
C MET A 40 0.49 -12.79 12.15
N LEU A 41 0.42 -12.18 10.96
CA LEU A 41 1.51 -12.26 9.99
C LEU A 41 2.77 -11.56 10.47
N PHE A 42 2.63 -10.43 11.16
CA PHE A 42 3.77 -9.75 11.79
C PHE A 42 4.47 -10.70 12.76
N ILE A 43 3.70 -11.39 13.59
CA ILE A 43 4.24 -12.32 14.58
C ILE A 43 4.90 -13.52 13.89
N GLU A 44 4.21 -14.16 12.96
CA GLU A 44 4.71 -15.34 12.27
C GLU A 44 6.01 -15.08 11.49
N LYS A 45 6.12 -13.91 10.88
CA LYS A 45 7.29 -13.54 10.07
C LYS A 45 8.35 -12.82 10.88
N HIS A 46 8.17 -12.65 12.18
CA HIS A 46 9.09 -11.92 13.05
C HIS A 46 9.38 -10.51 12.56
N ILE A 47 8.34 -9.81 12.10
CA ILE A 47 8.43 -8.43 11.65
C ILE A 47 8.12 -7.51 12.83
N SER A 48 9.03 -6.58 13.10
CA SER A 48 8.81 -5.53 14.09
C SER A 48 8.01 -4.39 13.46
N LEU A 49 7.04 -3.88 14.20
CA LEU A 49 6.24 -2.75 13.75
C LEU A 49 6.68 -1.49 14.48
N ASP A 50 7.00 -0.45 13.72
CA ASP A 50 7.33 0.87 14.24
C ASP A 50 6.22 1.85 13.80
N TYR A 51 5.25 2.06 14.69
CA TYR A 51 4.11 2.93 14.40
C TYR A 51 3.72 3.71 15.64
N ASN A 52 3.70 5.02 15.52
CA ASN A 52 3.19 5.94 16.53
C ASN A 52 1.91 6.59 16.02
N GLN A 53 1.02 6.97 16.95
CA GLN A 53 -0.26 7.56 16.61
C GLN A 53 -0.10 8.75 15.66
N ILE A 54 -0.95 8.77 14.63
CA ILE A 54 -1.02 9.85 13.65
C ILE A 54 -2.26 10.69 13.93
N SER A 55 -2.09 12.00 14.07
CA SER A 55 -3.21 12.91 14.37
C SER A 55 -3.92 13.41 13.11
N ALA A 56 -3.41 13.09 11.92
CA ALA A 56 -3.91 13.65 10.68
C ALA A 56 -5.25 13.05 10.25
N ASN A 57 -6.13 13.92 9.77
CA ASN A 57 -7.33 13.53 9.05
C ASN A 57 -7.16 13.93 7.58
N VAL A 58 -7.66 13.10 6.68
CA VAL A 58 -7.62 13.37 5.25
C VAL A 58 -9.03 13.30 4.68
N ILE A 59 -9.26 14.03 3.58
CA ILE A 59 -10.54 14.02 2.88
C ILE A 59 -10.41 13.05 1.72
N SER A 60 -11.18 11.97 1.76
CA SER A 60 -11.08 10.92 0.75
C SER A 60 -12.28 9.98 0.83
N ASP A 61 -12.21 8.88 0.10
CA ASP A 61 -13.18 7.79 0.17
C ASP A 61 -12.59 6.68 1.05
N THR A 62 -13.28 6.36 2.14
CA THR A 62 -12.78 5.41 3.14
C THR A 62 -12.50 4.03 2.55
N LYS A 63 -13.42 3.53 1.73
CA LYS A 63 -13.30 2.20 1.15
C LYS A 63 -12.09 2.11 0.22
N TRP A 64 -11.97 3.03 -0.72
CA TRP A 64 -10.89 2.98 -1.70
C TRP A 64 -9.53 3.31 -1.08
N LEU A 65 -9.49 4.27 -0.16
CA LEU A 65 -8.25 4.57 0.56
C LEU A 65 -7.79 3.38 1.40
N SER A 66 -8.72 2.69 2.06
CA SER A 66 -8.40 1.49 2.85
C SER A 66 -7.81 0.40 1.97
N ILE A 67 -8.39 0.15 0.80
CA ILE A 67 -7.88 -0.85 -0.14
C ILE A 67 -6.47 -0.48 -0.61
N LEU A 68 -6.26 0.80 -0.94
CA LEU A 68 -4.95 1.28 -1.41
C LEU A 68 -3.87 1.06 -0.35
N ILE A 69 -4.11 1.51 0.88
CA ILE A 69 -3.15 1.37 1.98
C ILE A 69 -2.93 -0.12 2.29
N GLU A 70 -4.00 -0.91 2.28
CA GLU A 70 -3.88 -2.35 2.55
C GLU A 70 -2.99 -3.05 1.52
N GLN A 71 -3.11 -2.71 0.24
CA GLN A 71 -2.28 -3.31 -0.79
C GLN A 71 -0.80 -2.99 -0.59
N ILE A 72 -0.49 -1.76 -0.22
CA ILE A 72 0.89 -1.35 0.06
C ILE A 72 1.41 -2.07 1.31
N LEU A 73 0.62 -2.13 2.37
CA LEU A 73 1.01 -2.81 3.61
C LEU A 73 1.21 -4.31 3.38
N ALA A 74 0.29 -4.95 2.69
CA ALA A 74 0.40 -6.38 2.39
C ALA A 74 1.64 -6.68 1.56
N ASN A 75 1.97 -5.80 0.62
CA ASN A 75 3.18 -5.91 -0.19
C ASN A 75 4.44 -5.80 0.68
N ALA A 76 4.46 -4.84 1.61
CA ALA A 76 5.58 -4.68 2.54
C ALA A 76 5.78 -5.94 3.40
N ILE A 77 4.69 -6.51 3.91
CA ILE A 77 4.74 -7.73 4.72
C ILE A 77 5.24 -8.91 3.87
N LYS A 78 4.74 -9.03 2.66
CA LYS A 78 5.09 -10.14 1.75
C LYS A 78 6.59 -10.20 1.46
N TYR A 79 7.22 -9.06 1.27
CA TYR A 79 8.62 -8.99 0.86
C TYR A 79 9.59 -8.70 2.00
N THR A 80 9.12 -8.70 3.25
CA THR A 80 9.97 -8.54 4.42
C THR A 80 10.05 -9.87 5.18
N GLU A 81 11.26 -10.35 5.39
CA GLU A 81 11.54 -11.51 6.22
C GLU A 81 12.32 -11.07 7.44
N SER A 82 11.73 -11.18 8.63
CA SER A 82 12.42 -10.91 9.88
C SER A 82 13.04 -9.52 9.96
N GLY A 83 12.26 -8.50 9.58
CA GLY A 83 12.74 -7.11 9.56
C GLY A 83 11.79 -6.17 10.25
N THR A 84 11.71 -4.94 9.74
CA THR A 84 10.89 -3.87 10.34
C THR A 84 10.01 -3.23 9.28
N ILE A 85 8.78 -2.92 9.67
CA ILE A 85 7.89 -2.05 8.90
C ILE A 85 7.61 -0.82 9.74
N GLN A 86 7.86 0.35 9.17
CA GLN A 86 7.66 1.64 9.82
C GLN A 86 6.60 2.43 9.06
N ILE A 87 5.65 2.99 9.79
CA ILE A 87 4.60 3.84 9.20
C ILE A 87 4.68 5.20 9.85
N THR A 88 4.86 6.24 9.04
CA THR A 88 4.99 7.62 9.49
C THR A 88 4.15 8.56 8.64
N PHE A 89 3.84 9.73 9.17
CA PHE A 89 3.14 10.76 8.43
C PHE A 89 3.90 12.08 8.53
N GLU A 90 4.24 12.65 7.40
CA GLU A 90 4.89 13.96 7.32
C GLU A 90 3.83 15.03 7.12
N GLU A 91 3.60 15.85 8.14
CA GLU A 91 2.55 16.88 8.11
C GLU A 91 2.84 17.96 7.07
N ASP A 92 4.09 18.38 6.93
CA ASP A 92 4.49 19.46 6.02
C ASP A 92 4.12 19.13 4.57
N SER A 93 4.30 17.89 4.16
CA SER A 93 4.02 17.44 2.79
C SER A 93 2.72 16.66 2.66
N ASN A 94 1.99 16.48 3.77
CA ASN A 94 0.74 15.72 3.81
C ASN A 94 0.92 14.30 3.24
N THR A 95 2.01 13.63 3.66
CA THR A 95 2.45 12.37 3.07
C THR A 95 2.52 11.25 4.10
N LEU A 96 1.82 10.16 3.80
CA LEU A 96 1.93 8.90 4.56
C LEU A 96 3.04 8.06 3.95
N LYS A 97 3.97 7.57 4.77
CA LYS A 97 5.07 6.72 4.31
C LYS A 97 5.01 5.36 4.98
N ILE A 98 5.16 4.32 4.19
CA ILE A 98 5.27 2.93 4.65
C ILE A 98 6.63 2.42 4.19
N ARG A 99 7.52 2.23 5.17
CA ARG A 99 8.91 1.78 4.93
C ARG A 99 9.05 0.33 5.39
N ASP A 100 9.67 -0.49 4.57
CA ASP A 100 10.04 -1.84 4.95
C ASP A 100 11.55 -2.05 4.79
N THR A 101 12.07 -3.01 5.54
CA THR A 101 13.47 -3.45 5.42
C THR A 101 13.54 -4.79 4.68
N GLY A 102 12.71 -4.95 3.67
CA GLY A 102 12.62 -6.17 2.89
C GLY A 102 13.66 -6.25 1.79
N ILE A 103 13.37 -7.09 0.81
CA ILE A 103 14.31 -7.40 -0.27
C ILE A 103 14.55 -6.23 -1.23
N GLY A 104 13.69 -5.22 -1.21
CA GLY A 104 13.81 -4.09 -2.13
C GLY A 104 13.42 -4.43 -3.56
N ILE A 105 13.58 -3.45 -4.43
CA ILE A 105 13.21 -3.54 -5.84
C ILE A 105 14.42 -3.11 -6.67
N ARG A 106 14.74 -3.89 -7.70
CA ARG A 106 15.83 -3.52 -8.61
C ARG A 106 15.50 -2.21 -9.32
N SER A 107 16.52 -1.39 -9.55
CA SER A 107 16.33 -0.08 -10.18
C SER A 107 15.67 -0.19 -11.56
N GLU A 108 16.00 -1.22 -12.34
CA GLU A 108 15.41 -1.45 -13.65
C GLU A 108 13.93 -1.85 -13.59
N ASP A 109 13.45 -2.29 -12.42
CA ASP A 109 12.04 -2.68 -12.24
C ASP A 109 11.17 -1.54 -11.72
N LEU A 110 11.78 -0.51 -11.11
CA LEU A 110 11.01 0.56 -10.44
C LEU A 110 10.00 1.25 -11.34
N SER A 111 10.32 1.43 -12.62
CA SER A 111 9.41 2.06 -13.57
C SER A 111 8.22 1.18 -13.98
N LYS A 112 8.28 -0.10 -13.63
CA LYS A 112 7.31 -1.11 -14.10
C LYS A 112 6.42 -1.69 -13.00
N ILE A 113 6.72 -1.41 -11.72
CA ILE A 113 6.04 -2.09 -10.60
C ILE A 113 4.55 -1.83 -10.53
N PHE A 114 4.08 -0.73 -11.12
CA PHE A 114 2.66 -0.40 -11.16
C PHE A 114 1.97 -0.87 -12.44
N ASP A 115 2.69 -1.52 -13.36
CA ASP A 115 2.13 -2.01 -14.60
C ASP A 115 1.22 -3.22 -14.33
N ARG A 116 0.18 -3.32 -15.14
CA ARG A 116 -0.77 -4.41 -15.01
C ARG A 116 -0.09 -5.75 -15.28
N GLY A 117 -0.27 -6.70 -14.36
CA GLY A 117 0.29 -8.04 -14.49
C GLY A 117 1.78 -8.14 -14.19
N TYR A 118 2.44 -7.04 -13.84
CA TYR A 118 3.86 -7.07 -13.52
C TYR A 118 4.07 -7.72 -12.14
N SER A 119 4.94 -8.72 -12.08
CA SER A 119 5.28 -9.38 -10.82
C SER A 119 6.79 -9.34 -10.52
N GLY A 120 7.59 -8.82 -11.45
CA GLY A 120 9.01 -8.63 -11.26
C GLY A 120 9.78 -9.91 -11.03
N PHE A 121 11.09 -9.78 -10.76
CA PHE A 121 11.95 -10.90 -10.46
C PHE A 121 11.47 -11.65 -9.22
N ASN A 122 11.12 -10.92 -8.17
CA ASN A 122 10.70 -11.51 -6.90
C ASN A 122 9.32 -12.14 -6.99
N GLY A 123 8.46 -11.60 -7.85
CA GLY A 123 7.14 -12.17 -8.10
C GLY A 123 7.18 -13.49 -8.82
N ARG A 124 8.23 -13.74 -9.61
CA ARG A 124 8.43 -15.03 -10.28
C ARG A 124 8.75 -16.14 -9.28
N ILE A 125 9.43 -15.80 -8.21
CA ILE A 125 9.74 -16.76 -7.13
C ILE A 125 8.48 -17.07 -6.34
N ASN A 126 7.58 -16.12 -6.22
CA ASN A 126 6.32 -16.29 -5.51
C ASN A 126 5.18 -16.45 -6.50
N GLU A 127 4.84 -17.70 -6.79
CA GLU A 127 3.81 -18.07 -7.76
C GLU A 127 2.42 -17.50 -7.47
N LYS A 128 2.18 -17.04 -6.23
CA LYS A 128 0.88 -16.51 -5.82
C LYS A 128 0.69 -15.04 -6.14
N SER A 129 1.70 -14.37 -6.69
CA SER A 129 1.59 -12.97 -7.04
C SER A 129 0.77 -12.81 -8.32
N SER A 130 -0.31 -12.05 -8.25
CA SER A 130 -1.18 -11.80 -9.40
C SER A 130 -0.69 -10.68 -10.30
N GLY A 131 0.19 -9.81 -9.80
CA GLY A 131 0.61 -8.60 -10.50
C GLY A 131 -0.46 -7.53 -10.55
N LEU A 132 -1.57 -7.69 -9.83
CA LEU A 132 -2.67 -6.73 -9.81
C LEU A 132 -2.64 -5.78 -8.63
N GLY A 133 -1.95 -6.16 -7.52
CA GLY A 133 -1.97 -5.36 -6.29
C GLY A 133 -1.49 -3.92 -6.49
N LEU A 134 -0.29 -3.74 -7.04
CA LEU A 134 0.25 -2.41 -7.26
C LEU A 134 -0.41 -1.68 -8.45
N TYR A 135 -0.86 -2.42 -9.45
CA TYR A 135 -1.67 -1.82 -10.50
C TYR A 135 -2.97 -1.24 -9.94
N LEU A 136 -3.62 -1.97 -9.04
CA LEU A 136 -4.82 -1.50 -8.35
C LEU A 136 -4.52 -0.23 -7.53
N VAL A 137 -3.38 -0.20 -6.84
CA VAL A 137 -2.92 1.00 -6.11
C VAL A 137 -2.87 2.21 -7.03
N LYS A 138 -2.24 2.06 -8.19
CA LYS A 138 -2.13 3.15 -9.17
C LYS A 138 -3.49 3.62 -9.66
N THR A 139 -4.37 2.67 -9.96
CA THR A 139 -5.72 2.97 -10.44
C THR A 139 -6.54 3.70 -9.39
N ILE A 140 -6.53 3.20 -8.15
CA ILE A 140 -7.22 3.85 -7.04
C ILE A 140 -6.65 5.26 -6.80
N ALA A 141 -5.32 5.39 -6.79
CA ALA A 141 -4.67 6.67 -6.55
C ALA A 141 -5.17 7.75 -7.51
N ASN A 142 -5.32 7.40 -8.78
CA ASN A 142 -5.84 8.32 -9.78
C ASN A 142 -7.30 8.71 -9.49
N VAL A 143 -8.10 7.75 -9.04
CA VAL A 143 -9.53 7.98 -8.77
C VAL A 143 -9.73 8.87 -7.54
N ILE A 144 -8.99 8.62 -6.46
CA ILE A 144 -9.13 9.40 -5.21
C ILE A 144 -8.16 10.58 -5.12
N ASN A 145 -7.43 10.84 -6.20
CA ASN A 145 -6.56 12.01 -6.33
C ASN A 145 -5.44 12.06 -5.28
N VAL A 146 -4.77 10.94 -5.05
CA VAL A 146 -3.54 10.88 -4.26
C VAL A 146 -2.38 10.51 -5.18
N LYS A 147 -1.16 10.85 -4.76
CA LYS A 147 0.06 10.50 -5.51
C LYS A 147 0.82 9.43 -4.75
N VAL A 148 1.14 8.34 -5.43
CA VAL A 148 1.92 7.25 -4.86
C VAL A 148 3.29 7.21 -5.53
N ASN A 149 4.33 7.25 -4.69
CA ASN A 149 5.72 7.14 -5.14
C ASN A 149 6.41 6.01 -4.39
N VAL A 150 7.47 5.47 -4.98
CA VAL A 150 8.27 4.43 -4.37
C VAL A 150 9.75 4.79 -4.49
N GLN A 151 10.48 4.55 -3.40
CA GLN A 151 11.94 4.57 -3.40
C GLN A 151 12.38 3.22 -2.86
N SER A 152 13.37 2.60 -3.49
CA SER A 152 13.79 1.27 -3.08
C SER A 152 15.25 1.03 -3.43
N THR A 153 15.91 0.24 -2.60
CA THR A 153 17.26 -0.24 -2.83
C THR A 153 17.26 -1.73 -2.60
N LEU A 154 17.76 -2.48 -3.58
CA LEU A 154 17.81 -3.93 -3.50
C LEU A 154 18.56 -4.37 -2.25
N ASN A 155 18.01 -5.33 -1.53
CA ASN A 155 18.53 -5.89 -0.28
C ASN A 155 18.57 -4.92 0.89
N VAL A 156 17.99 -3.73 0.76
CA VAL A 156 17.86 -2.75 1.84
C VAL A 156 16.42 -2.56 2.24
N GLY A 157 15.54 -2.34 1.27
CA GLY A 157 14.12 -2.16 1.52
C GLY A 157 13.49 -1.13 0.61
N SER A 158 12.23 -0.82 0.91
CA SER A 158 11.42 0.08 0.09
C SER A 158 10.68 1.08 0.96
N VAL A 159 10.38 2.26 0.39
CA VAL A 159 9.50 3.26 0.98
C VAL A 159 8.43 3.60 -0.04
N PHE A 160 7.19 3.32 0.31
CA PHE A 160 6.03 3.77 -0.46
C PHE A 160 5.47 5.03 0.20
N SER A 161 5.26 6.07 -0.59
CA SER A 161 4.75 7.35 -0.12
C SER A 161 3.40 7.62 -0.76
N ILE A 162 2.42 8.00 0.05
CA ILE A 162 1.08 8.39 -0.40
C ILE A 162 0.91 9.86 -0.04
N ARG A 163 0.88 10.73 -1.04
CA ARG A 163 0.73 12.16 -0.83
C ARG A 163 -0.71 12.57 -1.07
N PHE A 164 -1.32 13.13 -0.06
CA PHE A 164 -2.69 13.62 -0.13
C PHE A 164 -2.71 15.07 -0.62
N PRO A 165 -3.80 15.49 -1.29
CA PRO A 165 -3.92 16.88 -1.72
C PRO A 165 -3.91 17.81 -0.52
N SER A 166 -3.39 19.01 -0.71
CA SER A 166 -3.48 20.08 0.28
C SER A 166 -4.91 20.58 0.38
N ASN A 167 -5.35 20.88 1.59
CA ASN A 167 -6.67 21.48 1.81
C ASN A 167 -6.65 22.98 1.56
#